data_2c4f2d7f3cb7477ee201b1d0c3fc03d0
#
_entry.id   2c4f2d7f3cb7477ee201b1d0c3fc03d0
#
_cell.length_a   1.000
_cell.length_b   1.000
_cell.length_c   1.000
_cell.angle_alpha   90.00
_cell.angle_beta   90.00
_cell.angle_gamma   90.00
#
_symmetry.space_group_name_H-M   'P 1'
#
loop_
_entity.id
_entity.type
_entity.pdbx_description
1 polymer ?
#
loop_
_entity_poly.entity_id
_entity_poly.type
_entity_poly.pdbx_seq_one_letter_code
_entity_poly.pdbx_strand_id
1 'polypeptide(L)'
;MIHTKRAYGGMVTAPHHLAAKAGLRVLEDGGNAIEAMIAAAATITVVYPHMNAMGGDNFWLIHTPGNDVIGIDACGGAAGAADIAFYRDKGFSAIPARGCLAALTVAGAVSGWQAALDVSQKEWGGELPLARLLEDAIFYAEDGVAVTRTLAENASAKRAELEGSPGFIENFFIDGEPPTQGERFRQPRIAATMKRLINAGLDDFYRGDLARSIAADLERAGSPLRYEDLERHRALRLTPLSLDVAGHKVFNMPPPTQGLASLLLLGVYERLGVTEAESFEYVHGLVEATKRAFRVRDSVVTDPAYMDVNPASYLVASVLDEMASDINPSQALDWPEASAKGDTVWLGAVDKEGRAVSFIQSIYWEFGSGTVLDETGITWQNRGTSFSLDPAHHNCLQPHRRPFHTIQPALAQLADGRVMPYGTMGGEGQPQTQAMVFSRHVL
;
A
#
# COMPACT_ATOMS: atom_id res chain seq x y z
N MET A 1 -23.79 8.78 -18.16
CA MET A 1 -23.76 9.74 -17.04
C MET A 1 -23.30 8.98 -15.80
N ILE A 2 -22.22 9.42 -15.14
CA ILE A 2 -21.74 8.81 -13.90
C ILE A 2 -22.52 9.44 -12.75
N HIS A 3 -23.30 8.64 -12.02
CA HIS A 3 -24.06 9.13 -10.86
C HIS A 3 -23.34 8.79 -9.57
N THR A 4 -23.29 9.76 -8.65
CA THR A 4 -22.81 9.54 -7.27
C THR A 4 -23.64 8.47 -6.60
N LYS A 5 -23.02 7.41 -6.12
CA LYS A 5 -23.68 6.35 -5.35
C LYS A 5 -23.90 6.82 -3.91
N ARG A 6 -25.03 6.43 -3.34
CA ARG A 6 -25.41 6.75 -1.95
C ARG A 6 -25.98 5.51 -1.29
N ALA A 7 -25.64 5.29 -0.02
CA ALA A 7 -26.15 4.18 0.78
C ALA A 7 -26.28 4.60 2.25
N TYR A 8 -27.25 4.00 2.96
CA TYR A 8 -27.44 4.21 4.41
C TYR A 8 -26.68 3.17 5.24
N GLY A 9 -26.48 1.94 4.71
CA GLY A 9 -25.87 0.83 5.42
C GLY A 9 -24.35 0.80 5.39
N GLY A 10 -23.74 1.76 4.70
CA GLY A 10 -22.30 1.82 4.49
C GLY A 10 -21.90 1.70 3.03
N MET A 11 -20.61 1.81 2.76
CA MET A 11 -20.05 1.74 1.40
C MET A 11 -18.65 1.16 1.42
N VAL A 12 -18.34 0.36 0.41
CA VAL A 12 -16.99 -0.14 0.14
C VAL A 12 -16.60 0.17 -1.30
N THR A 13 -15.40 0.69 -1.50
CA THR A 13 -14.82 0.92 -2.82
C THR A 13 -13.49 0.20 -2.96
N ALA A 14 -13.23 -0.36 -4.14
CA ALA A 14 -12.00 -1.08 -4.47
C ALA A 14 -11.76 -1.03 -5.99
N PRO A 15 -10.52 -1.25 -6.47
CA PRO A 15 -10.21 -1.31 -7.90
C PRO A 15 -10.92 -2.46 -8.64
N HIS A 16 -11.31 -3.51 -7.92
CA HIS A 16 -12.05 -4.65 -8.49
C HIS A 16 -13.40 -4.83 -7.80
N HIS A 17 -14.47 -4.96 -8.59
CA HIS A 17 -15.85 -5.05 -8.09
C HIS A 17 -16.09 -6.22 -7.13
N LEU A 18 -15.41 -7.37 -7.30
CA LEU A 18 -15.56 -8.52 -6.41
C LEU A 18 -15.00 -8.24 -5.01
N ALA A 19 -13.91 -7.46 -4.90
CA ALA A 19 -13.37 -7.04 -3.61
C ALA A 19 -14.32 -6.07 -2.90
N ALA A 20 -14.87 -5.07 -3.62
CA ALA A 20 -15.88 -4.19 -3.06
C ALA A 20 -17.13 -4.95 -2.61
N LYS A 21 -17.56 -5.96 -3.40
CA LYS A 21 -18.69 -6.83 -3.06
C LYS A 21 -18.43 -7.66 -1.80
N ALA A 22 -17.23 -8.22 -1.63
CA ALA A 22 -16.87 -8.99 -0.44
C ALA A 22 -16.96 -8.12 0.83
N GLY A 23 -16.41 -6.91 0.80
CA GLY A 23 -16.54 -5.96 1.91
C GLY A 23 -17.98 -5.52 2.15
N LEU A 24 -18.77 -5.27 1.10
CA LEU A 24 -20.18 -4.91 1.24
C LEU A 24 -21.00 -6.03 1.91
N ARG A 25 -20.79 -7.29 1.54
CA ARG A 25 -21.44 -8.44 2.20
C ARG A 25 -21.14 -8.50 3.69
N VAL A 26 -19.92 -8.19 4.10
CA VAL A 26 -19.55 -8.13 5.52
C VAL A 26 -20.32 -7.04 6.24
N LEU A 27 -20.51 -5.85 5.62
CA LEU A 27 -21.37 -4.79 6.19
C LEU A 27 -22.83 -5.23 6.28
N GLU A 28 -23.37 -5.93 5.29
CA GLU A 28 -24.73 -6.49 5.25
C GLU A 28 -24.94 -7.54 6.33
N ASP A 29 -23.91 -8.34 6.66
CA ASP A 29 -23.91 -9.33 7.75
C ASP A 29 -23.76 -8.69 9.15
N GLY A 30 -23.69 -7.36 9.23
CA GLY A 30 -23.57 -6.62 10.49
C GLY A 30 -22.14 -6.34 10.93
N GLY A 31 -21.15 -6.64 10.11
CA GLY A 31 -19.75 -6.28 10.35
C GLY A 31 -19.50 -4.77 10.27
N ASN A 32 -18.37 -4.33 10.78
CA ASN A 32 -17.93 -2.94 10.76
C ASN A 32 -16.98 -2.64 9.59
N ALA A 33 -16.56 -1.37 9.43
CA ALA A 33 -15.73 -0.93 8.34
C ALA A 33 -14.35 -1.61 8.29
N ILE A 34 -13.75 -2.01 9.43
CA ILE A 34 -12.49 -2.76 9.46
C ILE A 34 -12.71 -4.20 8.98
N GLU A 35 -13.75 -4.88 9.47
CA GLU A 35 -14.06 -6.26 9.05
C GLU A 35 -14.38 -6.30 7.54
N ALA A 36 -15.13 -5.32 7.05
CA ALA A 36 -15.39 -5.15 5.62
C ALA A 36 -14.11 -4.91 4.81
N MET A 37 -13.18 -4.11 5.35
CA MET A 37 -11.91 -3.85 4.69
C MET A 37 -11.01 -5.08 4.66
N ILE A 38 -10.96 -5.89 5.72
CA ILE A 38 -10.18 -7.16 5.73
C ILE A 38 -10.72 -8.12 4.66
N ALA A 39 -12.04 -8.26 4.55
CA ALA A 39 -12.65 -9.10 3.52
C ALA A 39 -12.33 -8.59 2.09
N ALA A 40 -12.40 -7.28 1.89
CA ALA A 40 -12.04 -6.66 0.61
C ALA A 40 -10.54 -6.81 0.32
N ALA A 41 -9.66 -6.62 1.33
CA ALA A 41 -8.21 -6.74 1.20
C ALA A 41 -7.78 -8.18 0.90
N ALA A 42 -8.36 -9.18 1.55
CA ALA A 42 -8.11 -10.58 1.24
C ALA A 42 -8.60 -10.92 -0.18
N THR A 43 -9.81 -10.49 -0.54
CA THR A 43 -10.39 -10.77 -1.87
C THR A 43 -9.57 -10.11 -2.99
N ILE A 44 -9.09 -8.86 -2.81
CA ILE A 44 -8.32 -8.17 -3.85
C ILE A 44 -6.99 -8.88 -4.15
N THR A 45 -6.37 -9.59 -3.18
CA THR A 45 -5.16 -10.38 -3.43
C THR A 45 -5.40 -11.53 -4.42
N VAL A 46 -6.64 -12.00 -4.51
CA VAL A 46 -7.05 -13.09 -5.40
C VAL A 46 -7.51 -12.58 -6.75
N VAL A 47 -8.35 -11.55 -6.76
CA VAL A 47 -9.01 -11.08 -8.00
C VAL A 47 -8.19 -10.06 -8.78
N TYR A 48 -7.12 -9.52 -8.16
CA TYR A 48 -6.22 -8.53 -8.78
C TYR A 48 -4.75 -8.79 -8.39
N PRO A 49 -4.25 -10.04 -8.59
CA PRO A 49 -3.04 -10.56 -7.94
C PRO A 49 -1.72 -9.98 -8.49
N HIS A 50 -1.75 -9.31 -9.65
CA HIS A 50 -0.56 -8.68 -10.25
C HIS A 50 -0.19 -7.35 -9.57
N MET A 51 -1.10 -6.75 -8.78
CA MET A 51 -0.88 -5.44 -8.14
C MET A 51 -0.66 -5.52 -6.63
N ASN A 52 -1.08 -6.62 -6.00
CA ASN A 52 -0.98 -6.81 -4.56
C ASN A 52 -1.03 -8.30 -4.18
N ALA A 53 -0.56 -8.65 -2.99
CA ALA A 53 -0.59 -10.02 -2.47
C ALA A 53 -0.44 -10.01 -0.94
N MET A 54 -0.66 -11.17 -0.30
CA MET A 54 -0.29 -11.40 1.11
C MET A 54 1.22 -11.24 1.35
N GLY A 55 2.05 -11.44 0.31
CA GLY A 55 3.51 -11.22 0.33
C GLY A 55 3.94 -9.76 0.13
N GLY A 56 3.04 -8.80 0.34
CA GLY A 56 3.28 -7.36 0.27
C GLY A 56 3.14 -6.64 1.59
N ASP A 57 2.97 -5.31 1.52
CA ASP A 57 2.79 -4.43 2.66
C ASP A 57 1.48 -3.66 2.57
N ASN A 58 0.98 -3.17 3.70
CA ASN A 58 -0.16 -2.27 3.73
C ASN A 58 -0.07 -1.20 4.82
N PHE A 59 -0.90 -0.14 4.63
CA PHE A 59 -1.08 0.94 5.59
C PHE A 59 -2.55 1.27 5.71
N TRP A 60 -2.95 1.67 6.92
CA TRP A 60 -4.33 1.98 7.28
C TRP A 60 -4.43 3.34 7.94
N LEU A 61 -5.47 4.09 7.60
CA LEU A 61 -6.00 5.18 8.42
C LEU A 61 -7.41 4.80 8.83
N ILE A 62 -7.65 4.80 10.14
CA ILE A 62 -8.91 4.35 10.74
C ILE A 62 -9.50 5.49 11.53
N HIS A 63 -10.72 5.90 11.15
CA HIS A 63 -11.49 6.94 11.80
C HIS A 63 -12.62 6.34 12.61
N THR A 64 -12.74 6.78 13.87
CA THR A 64 -13.89 6.52 14.74
C THR A 64 -14.52 7.86 15.09
N PRO A 65 -15.86 8.06 14.90
CA PRO A 65 -16.52 9.30 15.25
C PRO A 65 -16.24 9.73 16.70
N GLY A 66 -15.82 10.98 16.88
CA GLY A 66 -15.49 11.53 18.20
C GLY A 66 -14.12 11.15 18.77
N ASN A 67 -13.31 10.36 18.06
CA ASN A 67 -11.96 9.97 18.48
C ASN A 67 -10.91 10.43 17.47
N ASP A 68 -9.64 10.36 17.89
CA ASP A 68 -8.49 10.61 17.01
C ASP A 68 -8.39 9.53 15.92
N VAL A 69 -7.92 9.94 14.75
CA VAL A 69 -7.58 9.00 13.67
C VAL A 69 -6.33 8.22 14.07
N ILE A 70 -6.36 6.91 13.88
CA ILE A 70 -5.21 6.04 14.12
C ILE A 70 -4.64 5.54 12.79
N GLY A 71 -3.32 5.35 12.75
CA GLY A 71 -2.61 4.71 11.66
C GLY A 71 -2.15 3.31 12.04
N ILE A 72 -2.12 2.39 11.05
CA ILE A 72 -1.40 1.12 11.15
C ILE A 72 -0.34 1.09 10.06
N ASP A 73 0.92 0.95 10.46
CA ASP A 73 2.07 0.73 9.59
C ASP A 73 2.40 -0.76 9.60
N ALA A 74 2.11 -1.42 8.51
CA ALA A 74 2.39 -2.83 8.30
C ALA A 74 3.36 -3.02 7.13
N CYS A 75 4.51 -2.35 7.19
CA CYS A 75 5.63 -2.60 6.29
C CYS A 75 6.76 -3.34 7.00
N GLY A 76 7.37 -4.28 6.29
CA GLY A 76 8.47 -5.06 6.82
C GLY A 76 9.84 -4.46 6.57
N GLY A 77 10.78 -4.74 7.48
CA GLY A 77 12.18 -4.37 7.32
C GLY A 77 12.94 -5.32 6.40
N ALA A 78 14.14 -4.90 6.00
CA ALA A 78 15.09 -5.74 5.28
C ALA A 78 15.50 -6.96 6.12
N ALA A 79 15.81 -8.07 5.44
CA ALA A 79 16.34 -9.27 6.08
C ALA A 79 17.61 -8.97 6.90
N GLY A 80 17.80 -9.67 8.00
CA GLY A 80 19.01 -9.57 8.82
C GLY A 80 20.30 -9.93 8.06
N ALA A 81 20.19 -10.76 7.01
CA ALA A 81 21.28 -11.13 6.13
C ALA A 81 21.48 -10.19 4.93
N ALA A 82 20.65 -9.16 4.77
CA ALA A 82 20.70 -8.23 3.64
C ALA A 82 21.40 -6.93 4.05
N ASP A 83 22.65 -6.79 3.64
CA ASP A 83 23.44 -5.55 3.74
C ASP A 83 24.05 -5.17 2.37
N ILE A 84 24.77 -4.06 2.35
CA ILE A 84 25.40 -3.56 1.12
C ILE A 84 26.44 -4.58 0.61
N ALA A 85 27.21 -5.21 1.50
CA ALA A 85 28.23 -6.19 1.13
C ALA A 85 27.61 -7.44 0.48
N PHE A 86 26.48 -7.93 1.00
CA PHE A 86 25.75 -9.07 0.44
C PHE A 86 25.47 -8.91 -1.07
N TYR A 87 25.10 -7.69 -1.51
CA TYR A 87 24.84 -7.41 -2.92
C TYR A 87 26.12 -7.10 -3.70
N ARG A 88 27.04 -6.34 -3.11
CA ARG A 88 28.30 -5.97 -3.76
C ARG A 88 29.19 -7.19 -4.05
N ASP A 89 29.28 -8.14 -3.14
CA ASP A 89 30.04 -9.39 -3.31
C ASP A 89 29.45 -10.29 -4.41
N LYS A 90 28.16 -10.12 -4.72
CA LYS A 90 27.50 -10.77 -5.87
C LYS A 90 27.61 -9.97 -7.18
N GLY A 91 28.33 -8.84 -7.18
CA GLY A 91 28.59 -8.02 -8.36
C GLY A 91 27.50 -7.02 -8.70
N PHE A 92 26.53 -6.77 -7.79
CA PHE A 92 25.45 -5.81 -8.04
C PHE A 92 25.84 -4.39 -7.65
N SER A 93 25.56 -3.43 -8.54
CA SER A 93 25.69 -1.98 -8.26
C SER A 93 24.41 -1.38 -7.64
N ALA A 94 23.26 -2.03 -7.83
CA ALA A 94 21.97 -1.73 -7.24
C ALA A 94 21.25 -3.03 -6.89
N ILE A 95 20.24 -2.97 -6.03
CA ILE A 95 19.42 -4.13 -5.71
C ILE A 95 18.67 -4.57 -6.99
N PRO A 96 18.71 -5.86 -7.36
CA PRO A 96 17.96 -6.35 -8.52
C PRO A 96 16.48 -6.02 -8.43
N ALA A 97 15.88 -5.60 -9.53
CA ALA A 97 14.48 -5.25 -9.57
C ALA A 97 13.53 -6.45 -9.44
N ARG A 98 13.98 -7.63 -9.90
CA ARG A 98 13.20 -8.87 -9.95
C ARG A 98 14.00 -10.06 -9.42
N GLY A 99 13.28 -11.14 -9.21
CA GLY A 99 13.82 -12.39 -8.70
C GLY A 99 14.01 -12.40 -7.18
N CYS A 100 14.59 -13.49 -6.70
CA CYS A 100 14.67 -13.78 -5.26
C CYS A 100 15.51 -12.78 -4.47
N LEU A 101 16.50 -12.14 -5.12
CA LEU A 101 17.30 -11.08 -4.47
C LEU A 101 16.56 -9.75 -4.32
N ALA A 102 15.45 -9.55 -5.07
CA ALA A 102 14.53 -8.44 -4.87
C ALA A 102 13.55 -8.70 -3.71
N ALA A 103 13.32 -9.96 -3.36
CA ALA A 103 12.48 -10.40 -2.25
C ALA A 103 13.25 -10.36 -0.92
N LEU A 104 13.66 -9.17 -0.50
CA LEU A 104 14.56 -8.98 0.65
C LEU A 104 13.90 -8.33 1.88
N THR A 105 12.68 -7.85 1.77
CA THR A 105 11.93 -7.27 2.90
C THR A 105 10.82 -8.20 3.36
N VAL A 106 10.57 -8.23 4.66
CA VAL A 106 9.46 -8.99 5.24
C VAL A 106 8.14 -8.45 4.69
N ALA A 107 7.21 -9.33 4.36
CA ALA A 107 5.86 -8.95 3.96
C ALA A 107 5.01 -8.63 5.19
N GLY A 108 4.46 -7.42 5.27
CA GLY A 108 3.69 -6.96 6.42
C GLY A 108 2.17 -7.08 6.28
N ALA A 109 1.64 -7.38 5.09
CA ALA A 109 0.21 -7.27 4.79
C ALA A 109 -0.69 -8.03 5.80
N VAL A 110 -0.37 -9.28 6.12
CA VAL A 110 -1.17 -10.10 7.04
C VAL A 110 -1.10 -9.58 8.48
N SER A 111 0.05 -9.01 8.90
CA SER A 111 0.17 -8.38 10.22
C SER A 111 -0.69 -7.11 10.33
N GLY A 112 -0.84 -6.37 9.23
CA GLY A 112 -1.74 -5.22 9.17
C GLY A 112 -3.20 -5.63 9.31
N TRP A 113 -3.62 -6.73 8.67
CA TRP A 113 -4.96 -7.30 8.86
C TRP A 113 -5.19 -7.69 10.32
N GLN A 114 -4.20 -8.36 10.96
CA GLN A 114 -4.30 -8.73 12.38
C GLN A 114 -4.41 -7.49 13.28
N ALA A 115 -3.56 -6.49 13.08
CA ALA A 115 -3.59 -5.27 13.89
C ALA A 115 -4.91 -4.50 13.73
N ALA A 116 -5.48 -4.45 12.51
CA ALA A 116 -6.77 -3.86 12.28
C ALA A 116 -7.92 -4.69 12.91
N LEU A 117 -7.87 -6.02 12.79
CA LEU A 117 -8.83 -6.92 13.42
C LEU A 117 -8.84 -6.77 14.95
N ASP A 118 -7.67 -6.59 15.55
CA ASP A 118 -7.52 -6.30 16.97
C ASP A 118 -8.24 -4.99 17.38
N VAL A 119 -8.14 -3.94 16.56
CA VAL A 119 -8.90 -2.68 16.76
C VAL A 119 -10.40 -2.92 16.64
N SER A 120 -10.82 -3.65 15.60
CA SER A 120 -12.23 -4.00 15.39
C SER A 120 -12.82 -4.72 16.61
N GLN A 121 -12.15 -5.76 17.09
CA GLN A 121 -12.65 -6.57 18.20
C GLN A 121 -12.61 -5.84 19.54
N LYS A 122 -11.51 -5.14 19.85
CA LYS A 122 -11.29 -4.51 21.16
C LYS A 122 -11.98 -3.17 21.33
N GLU A 123 -12.11 -2.39 20.24
CA GLU A 123 -12.60 -1.01 20.32
C GLU A 123 -13.96 -0.80 19.63
N TRP A 124 -14.32 -1.63 18.64
CA TRP A 124 -15.56 -1.49 17.88
C TRP A 124 -16.56 -2.64 18.13
N GLY A 125 -16.20 -3.64 18.93
CA GLY A 125 -17.05 -4.79 19.22
C GLY A 125 -17.30 -5.68 18.00
N GLY A 126 -16.31 -5.79 17.09
CA GLY A 126 -16.40 -6.69 15.94
C GLY A 126 -16.43 -8.16 16.38
N GLU A 127 -17.38 -8.91 15.84
CA GLU A 127 -17.66 -10.31 16.25
C GLU A 127 -17.57 -11.30 15.08
N LEU A 128 -17.40 -10.80 13.83
CA LEU A 128 -17.37 -11.72 12.69
C LEU A 128 -16.10 -12.57 12.72
N PRO A 129 -16.24 -13.90 12.59
CA PRO A 129 -15.09 -14.81 12.62
C PRO A 129 -14.22 -14.61 11.38
N LEU A 130 -12.91 -14.84 11.53
CA LEU A 130 -11.96 -14.78 10.43
C LEU A 130 -12.38 -15.63 9.22
N ALA A 131 -13.02 -16.77 9.47
CA ALA A 131 -13.58 -17.62 8.42
C ALA A 131 -14.57 -16.87 7.52
N ARG A 132 -15.45 -16.01 8.11
CA ARG A 132 -16.39 -15.19 7.33
C ARG A 132 -15.66 -14.10 6.54
N LEU A 133 -14.65 -13.47 7.14
CA LEU A 133 -13.89 -12.40 6.50
C LEU A 133 -13.07 -12.89 5.29
N LEU A 134 -12.60 -14.15 5.30
CA LEU A 134 -11.82 -14.72 4.20
C LEU A 134 -12.64 -15.58 3.23
N GLU A 135 -13.94 -15.77 3.48
CA GLU A 135 -14.82 -16.67 2.71
C GLU A 135 -14.86 -16.34 1.22
N ASP A 136 -15.12 -15.08 0.86
CA ASP A 136 -15.20 -14.65 -0.54
C ASP A 136 -13.85 -14.82 -1.25
N ALA A 137 -12.73 -14.49 -0.59
CA ALA A 137 -11.40 -14.66 -1.15
C ALA A 137 -11.08 -16.14 -1.44
N ILE A 138 -11.38 -17.03 -0.50
CA ILE A 138 -11.21 -18.49 -0.66
C ILE A 138 -12.09 -19.01 -1.79
N PHE A 139 -13.37 -18.60 -1.82
CA PHE A 139 -14.29 -19.00 -2.90
C PHE A 139 -13.75 -18.62 -4.27
N TYR A 140 -13.31 -17.38 -4.47
CA TYR A 140 -12.76 -16.93 -5.75
C TYR A 140 -11.42 -17.59 -6.10
N ALA A 141 -10.60 -17.92 -5.11
CA ALA A 141 -9.34 -18.61 -5.33
C ALA A 141 -9.55 -20.07 -5.78
N GLU A 142 -10.57 -20.76 -5.25
CA GLU A 142 -10.91 -22.15 -5.60
C GLU A 142 -11.73 -22.27 -6.87
N ASP A 143 -12.87 -21.55 -6.95
CA ASP A 143 -13.75 -21.62 -8.12
C ASP A 143 -13.16 -20.89 -9.33
N GLY A 144 -12.36 -19.87 -9.08
CA GLY A 144 -11.73 -19.05 -10.08
C GLY A 144 -12.49 -17.76 -10.40
N VAL A 145 -11.77 -16.83 -11.00
CA VAL A 145 -12.28 -15.53 -11.44
C VAL A 145 -12.00 -15.31 -12.91
N ALA A 146 -12.78 -14.44 -13.54
CA ALA A 146 -12.47 -14.01 -14.90
C ALA A 146 -11.21 -13.13 -14.90
N VAL A 147 -10.23 -13.49 -15.73
CA VAL A 147 -9.01 -12.70 -15.92
C VAL A 147 -9.37 -11.27 -16.33
N THR A 148 -8.86 -10.28 -15.61
CA THR A 148 -9.02 -8.88 -15.99
C THR A 148 -8.15 -8.53 -17.21
N ARG A 149 -8.54 -7.50 -17.96
CA ARG A 149 -7.72 -7.00 -19.07
C ARG A 149 -6.30 -6.65 -18.61
N THR A 150 -6.17 -5.97 -17.46
CA THR A 150 -4.88 -5.55 -16.93
C THR A 150 -4.00 -6.73 -16.49
N LEU A 151 -4.58 -7.81 -15.94
CA LEU A 151 -3.82 -9.02 -15.62
C LEU A 151 -3.30 -9.68 -16.92
N ALA A 152 -4.15 -9.82 -17.95
CA ALA A 152 -3.76 -10.40 -19.24
C ALA A 152 -2.64 -9.60 -19.92
N GLU A 153 -2.82 -8.27 -20.02
CA GLU A 153 -1.85 -7.36 -20.62
C GLU A 153 -0.50 -7.38 -19.87
N ASN A 154 -0.52 -7.32 -18.52
CA ASN A 154 0.70 -7.33 -17.73
C ASN A 154 1.38 -8.71 -17.74
N ALA A 155 0.65 -9.81 -17.66
CA ALA A 155 1.24 -11.15 -17.75
C ALA A 155 2.00 -11.35 -19.07
N SER A 156 1.39 -10.93 -20.19
CA SER A 156 2.03 -10.98 -21.50
C SER A 156 3.24 -10.05 -21.59
N ALA A 157 3.10 -8.79 -21.17
CA ALA A 157 4.16 -7.78 -21.29
C ALA A 157 5.37 -8.09 -20.39
N LYS A 158 5.17 -8.75 -19.24
CA LYS A 158 6.20 -9.06 -18.25
C LYS A 158 6.79 -10.47 -18.39
N ARG A 159 6.32 -11.29 -19.34
CA ARG A 159 6.80 -12.66 -19.54
C ARG A 159 8.32 -12.73 -19.60
N ALA A 160 8.94 -12.01 -20.54
CA ALA A 160 10.39 -12.05 -20.75
C ALA A 160 11.21 -11.54 -19.55
N GLU A 161 10.63 -10.63 -18.73
CA GLU A 161 11.26 -10.09 -17.52
C GLU A 161 11.19 -11.08 -16.35
N LEU A 162 10.13 -11.89 -16.25
CA LEU A 162 9.77 -12.64 -15.06
C LEU A 162 9.75 -14.16 -15.24
N GLU A 163 9.79 -14.70 -16.46
CA GLU A 163 9.72 -16.16 -16.71
C GLU A 163 10.83 -16.97 -16.01
N GLY A 164 11.97 -16.35 -15.72
CA GLY A 164 13.05 -16.94 -14.92
C GLY A 164 12.85 -16.85 -13.40
N SER A 165 11.81 -16.18 -12.93
CA SER A 165 11.51 -16.07 -11.49
C SER A 165 10.77 -17.33 -11.00
N PRO A 166 11.15 -17.91 -9.84
CA PRO A 166 10.51 -19.11 -9.31
C PRO A 166 9.01 -18.96 -9.15
N GLY A 167 8.25 -19.92 -9.65
CA GLY A 167 6.81 -20.01 -9.51
C GLY A 167 6.00 -19.03 -10.36
N PHE A 168 6.64 -18.13 -11.14
CA PHE A 168 5.89 -17.11 -11.90
C PHE A 168 4.99 -17.71 -12.97
N ILE A 169 5.54 -18.55 -13.83
CA ILE A 169 4.79 -19.19 -14.92
C ILE A 169 3.70 -20.11 -14.35
N GLU A 170 4.03 -20.93 -13.36
CA GLU A 170 3.11 -21.90 -12.75
C GLU A 170 1.91 -21.24 -12.05
N ASN A 171 2.04 -19.96 -11.64
CA ASN A 171 0.98 -19.27 -10.93
C ASN A 171 0.17 -18.30 -11.78
N PHE A 172 0.78 -17.67 -12.77
CA PHE A 172 0.16 -16.58 -13.52
C PHE A 172 -0.20 -16.96 -14.96
N PHE A 173 0.25 -18.14 -15.43
CA PHE A 173 -0.01 -18.61 -16.78
C PHE A 173 -0.99 -19.80 -16.75
N ILE A 174 -1.74 -19.98 -17.81
CA ILE A 174 -2.65 -21.10 -17.99
C ILE A 174 -2.07 -21.97 -19.12
N ASP A 175 -1.80 -23.24 -18.81
CA ASP A 175 -1.16 -24.19 -19.76
C ASP A 175 0.16 -23.66 -20.36
N GLY A 176 0.91 -22.84 -19.60
CA GLY A 176 2.19 -22.25 -20.01
C GLY A 176 2.08 -21.00 -20.90
N GLU A 177 0.88 -20.53 -21.18
CA GLU A 177 0.62 -19.32 -21.97
C GLU A 177 0.03 -18.18 -21.10
N PRO A 178 0.29 -16.91 -21.46
CA PRO A 178 -0.32 -15.77 -20.76
C PRO A 178 -1.85 -15.88 -20.79
N PRO A 179 -2.53 -15.68 -19.65
CA PRO A 179 -3.98 -15.81 -19.59
C PRO A 179 -4.66 -14.74 -20.45
N THR A 180 -5.77 -15.09 -21.07
CA THR A 180 -6.57 -14.16 -21.88
C THR A 180 -7.68 -13.53 -21.06
N GLN A 181 -8.10 -12.30 -21.41
CA GLN A 181 -9.19 -11.62 -20.72
C GLN A 181 -10.47 -12.46 -20.73
N GLY A 182 -11.08 -12.63 -19.56
CA GLY A 182 -12.31 -13.41 -19.35
C GLY A 182 -12.07 -14.91 -19.11
N GLU A 183 -10.86 -15.40 -19.30
CA GLU A 183 -10.50 -16.77 -19.00
C GLU A 183 -10.60 -17.06 -17.50
N ARG A 184 -10.84 -18.32 -17.12
CA ARG A 184 -10.99 -18.68 -15.72
C ARG A 184 -9.63 -18.89 -15.07
N PHE A 185 -9.29 -18.05 -14.09
CA PHE A 185 -8.04 -18.07 -13.36
C PHE A 185 -8.27 -18.57 -11.92
N ARG A 186 -7.55 -19.60 -11.50
CA ARG A 186 -7.63 -20.23 -10.18
C ARG A 186 -6.31 -20.17 -9.44
N GLN A 187 -6.40 -20.06 -8.11
CA GLN A 187 -5.25 -19.98 -7.20
C GLN A 187 -5.42 -20.93 -6.00
N PRO A 188 -5.45 -22.26 -6.22
CA PRO A 188 -5.77 -23.23 -5.17
C PRO A 188 -4.78 -23.20 -4.00
N ARG A 189 -3.50 -22.86 -4.22
CA ARG A 189 -2.50 -22.71 -3.16
C ARG A 189 -2.81 -21.51 -2.24
N ILE A 190 -3.25 -20.40 -2.79
CA ILE A 190 -3.72 -19.24 -2.01
C ILE A 190 -4.95 -19.59 -1.18
N ALA A 191 -5.91 -20.31 -1.74
CA ALA A 191 -7.07 -20.80 -0.97
C ALA A 191 -6.65 -21.70 0.20
N ALA A 192 -5.74 -22.64 -0.03
CA ALA A 192 -5.21 -23.52 1.02
C ALA A 192 -4.48 -22.71 2.12
N THR A 193 -3.69 -21.72 1.74
CA THR A 193 -2.99 -20.81 2.66
C THR A 193 -3.98 -20.01 3.51
N MET A 194 -5.03 -19.45 2.92
CA MET A 194 -6.06 -18.72 3.66
C MET A 194 -6.85 -19.63 4.61
N LYS A 195 -7.19 -20.85 4.20
CA LYS A 195 -7.82 -21.85 5.09
C LYS A 195 -6.93 -22.20 6.28
N ARG A 196 -5.63 -22.28 6.07
CA ARG A 196 -4.68 -22.48 7.15
C ARG A 196 -4.68 -21.30 8.13
N LEU A 197 -4.67 -20.05 7.63
CA LEU A 197 -4.78 -18.86 8.47
C LEU A 197 -6.08 -18.81 9.26
N ILE A 198 -7.20 -19.29 8.72
CA ILE A 198 -8.45 -19.42 9.48
C ILE A 198 -8.29 -20.36 10.68
N ASN A 199 -7.63 -21.49 10.50
CA ASN A 199 -7.48 -22.51 11.53
C ASN A 199 -6.43 -22.16 12.59
N ALA A 200 -5.31 -21.56 12.19
CA ALA A 200 -4.16 -21.28 13.05
C ALA A 200 -4.09 -19.82 13.55
N GLY A 201 -4.87 -18.92 12.94
CA GLY A 201 -4.81 -17.47 13.16
C GLY A 201 -3.83 -16.78 12.20
N LEU A 202 -4.02 -15.46 12.02
CA LEU A 202 -3.19 -14.67 11.11
C LEU A 202 -1.71 -14.62 11.53
N ASP A 203 -1.43 -14.81 12.81
CA ASP A 203 -0.07 -14.82 13.37
C ASP A 203 0.78 -16.03 12.90
N ASP A 204 0.15 -17.11 12.43
CA ASP A 204 0.84 -18.28 11.84
C ASP A 204 1.69 -17.90 10.61
N PHE A 205 1.34 -16.79 9.93
CA PHE A 205 2.13 -16.21 8.83
C PHE A 205 3.53 -15.78 9.27
N TYR A 206 3.72 -15.44 10.54
CA TYR A 206 4.97 -14.88 11.08
C TYR A 206 5.65 -15.79 12.11
N ARG A 207 4.92 -16.59 12.87
CA ARG A 207 5.44 -17.30 14.05
C ARG A 207 5.05 -18.76 14.16
N GLY A 208 4.27 -19.27 13.22
CA GLY A 208 3.84 -20.65 13.19
C GLY A 208 4.51 -21.50 12.12
N ASP A 209 3.86 -22.59 11.77
CA ASP A 209 4.37 -23.49 10.74
C ASP A 209 4.25 -22.89 9.34
N LEU A 210 3.27 -21.99 9.07
CA LEU A 210 3.19 -21.27 7.81
C LEU A 210 4.42 -20.38 7.62
N ALA A 211 4.86 -19.70 8.68
CA ALA A 211 6.10 -18.92 8.65
C ALA A 211 7.34 -19.76 8.31
N ARG A 212 7.41 -20.98 8.86
CA ARG A 212 8.50 -21.92 8.56
C ARG A 212 8.49 -22.35 7.09
N SER A 213 7.31 -22.64 6.55
CA SER A 213 7.15 -22.97 5.14
C SER A 213 7.54 -21.79 4.23
N ILE A 214 7.07 -20.58 4.53
CA ILE A 214 7.42 -19.35 3.81
C ILE A 214 8.93 -19.13 3.84
N ALA A 215 9.57 -19.21 5.01
CA ALA A 215 11.01 -19.00 5.16
C ALA A 215 11.83 -20.04 4.39
N ALA A 216 11.42 -21.31 4.43
CA ALA A 216 12.07 -22.39 3.69
C ALA A 216 11.98 -22.19 2.16
N ASP A 217 10.82 -21.71 1.66
CA ASP A 217 10.64 -21.40 0.24
C ASP A 217 11.51 -20.23 -0.19
N LEU A 218 11.53 -19.15 0.59
CA LEU A 218 12.37 -17.97 0.33
C LEU A 218 13.85 -18.31 0.35
N GLU A 219 14.32 -19.08 1.33
CA GLU A 219 15.72 -19.53 1.41
C GLU A 219 16.09 -20.41 0.24
N ARG A 220 15.25 -21.39 -0.10
CA ARG A 220 15.43 -22.29 -1.26
C ARG A 220 15.48 -21.53 -2.57
N ALA A 221 14.68 -20.47 -2.70
CA ALA A 221 14.68 -19.57 -3.85
C ALA A 221 15.91 -18.63 -3.90
N GLY A 222 16.70 -18.53 -2.83
CA GLY A 222 17.90 -17.68 -2.75
C GLY A 222 17.65 -16.25 -2.22
N SER A 223 16.48 -15.98 -1.62
CA SER A 223 16.22 -14.75 -0.90
C SER A 223 17.09 -14.66 0.37
N PRO A 224 17.50 -13.46 0.82
CA PRO A 224 18.19 -13.29 2.10
C PRO A 224 17.29 -13.44 3.33
N LEU A 225 15.96 -13.47 3.17
CA LEU A 225 15.00 -13.60 4.27
C LEU A 225 15.09 -14.97 4.96
N ARG A 226 14.95 -14.97 6.27
CA ARG A 226 14.96 -16.15 7.16
C ARG A 226 13.76 -16.12 8.09
N TYR A 227 13.51 -17.23 8.77
CA TYR A 227 12.42 -17.38 9.72
C TYR A 227 12.45 -16.29 10.82
N GLU A 228 13.63 -15.96 11.34
CA GLU A 228 13.84 -14.97 12.38
C GLU A 228 13.41 -13.55 11.96
N ASP A 229 13.51 -13.24 10.66
CA ASP A 229 13.03 -11.97 10.11
C ASP A 229 11.49 -11.90 10.16
N LEU A 230 10.82 -12.99 9.79
CA LEU A 230 9.37 -13.11 9.89
C LEU A 230 8.91 -13.06 11.34
N GLU A 231 9.52 -13.87 12.22
CA GLU A 231 9.19 -13.97 13.64
C GLU A 231 9.27 -12.62 14.35
N ARG A 232 10.26 -11.80 14.00
CA ARG A 232 10.47 -10.46 14.55
C ARG A 232 9.39 -9.46 14.13
N HIS A 233 8.81 -9.61 12.96
CA HIS A 233 7.93 -8.60 12.37
C HIS A 233 6.65 -8.39 13.19
N ARG A 234 6.23 -7.12 13.32
CA ARG A 234 4.96 -6.66 13.90
C ARG A 234 4.49 -5.41 13.17
N ALA A 235 3.21 -5.33 12.86
CA ALA A 235 2.60 -4.06 12.47
C ALA A 235 2.58 -3.08 13.65
N LEU A 236 2.72 -1.81 13.36
CA LEU A 236 2.79 -0.75 14.36
C LEU A 236 1.51 0.10 14.32
N ARG A 237 0.87 0.27 15.48
CA ARG A 237 -0.16 1.30 15.65
C ARG A 237 0.54 2.62 15.97
N LEU A 238 0.15 3.69 15.29
CA LEU A 238 0.79 4.99 15.40
C LEU A 238 -0.22 6.14 15.20
N THR A 239 0.21 7.35 15.56
CA THR A 239 -0.52 8.58 15.27
C THR A 239 -0.13 9.05 13.87
N PRO A 240 -1.09 9.25 12.94
CA PRO A 240 -0.79 9.75 11.61
C PRO A 240 -0.36 11.22 11.66
N LEU A 241 0.34 11.67 10.60
CA LEU A 241 0.55 13.10 10.36
C LEU A 241 -0.79 13.75 10.01
N SER A 242 -0.97 15.00 10.41
CA SER A 242 -2.14 15.78 10.05
C SER A 242 -1.79 17.23 9.72
N LEU A 243 -2.63 17.85 8.90
CA LEU A 243 -2.54 19.25 8.53
C LEU A 243 -3.94 19.83 8.39
N ASP A 244 -4.15 21.05 8.85
CA ASP A 244 -5.37 21.81 8.58
C ASP A 244 -5.22 22.52 7.23
N VAL A 245 -6.15 22.25 6.30
CA VAL A 245 -6.21 22.80 4.94
C VAL A 245 -7.60 23.34 4.68
N ALA A 246 -7.76 24.64 4.49
CA ALA A 246 -9.04 25.32 4.24
C ALA A 246 -10.15 24.97 5.25
N GLY A 247 -9.80 24.83 6.52
CA GLY A 247 -10.72 24.47 7.58
C GLY A 247 -11.08 22.99 7.67
N HIS A 248 -10.45 22.14 6.87
CA HIS A 248 -10.55 20.68 6.90
C HIS A 248 -9.30 20.08 7.52
N LYS A 249 -9.42 18.98 8.28
CA LYS A 249 -8.28 18.27 8.82
C LYS A 249 -7.93 17.07 7.93
N VAL A 250 -6.78 17.11 7.30
CA VAL A 250 -6.29 16.03 6.43
C VAL A 250 -5.23 15.21 7.14
N PHE A 251 -5.28 13.88 6.91
CA PHE A 251 -4.38 12.91 7.54
C PHE A 251 -3.66 12.09 6.49
N ASN A 252 -2.41 11.76 6.79
CA ASN A 252 -1.63 10.80 6.02
C ASN A 252 -0.65 10.04 6.91
N MET A 253 -0.10 8.93 6.40
CA MET A 253 0.86 8.14 7.14
C MET A 253 2.20 8.86 7.26
N PRO A 254 2.90 8.75 8.41
CA PRO A 254 4.25 9.26 8.55
C PRO A 254 5.27 8.43 7.75
N PRO A 255 6.55 8.85 7.69
CA PRO A 255 7.62 8.00 7.20
C PRO A 255 7.60 6.59 7.82
N PRO A 256 7.98 5.55 7.07
CA PRO A 256 8.73 5.60 5.82
C PRO A 256 7.89 5.86 4.57
N THR A 257 6.60 6.20 4.70
CA THR A 257 5.75 6.52 3.55
C THR A 257 5.98 7.94 3.03
N GLN A 258 5.60 8.17 1.77
CA GLN A 258 5.58 9.53 1.20
C GLN A 258 4.38 10.40 1.65
N GLY A 259 3.67 10.01 2.71
CA GLY A 259 2.52 10.76 3.22
C GLY A 259 2.85 12.20 3.64
N LEU A 260 4.07 12.43 4.12
CA LEU A 260 4.58 13.79 4.36
C LEU A 260 4.51 14.66 3.11
N ALA A 261 4.92 14.14 1.95
CA ALA A 261 4.87 14.87 0.69
C ALA A 261 3.45 15.22 0.26
N SER A 262 2.48 14.34 0.50
CA SER A 262 1.06 14.62 0.22
C SER A 262 0.53 15.80 1.04
N LEU A 263 0.86 15.86 2.33
CA LEU A 263 0.46 16.96 3.20
C LEU A 263 1.18 18.26 2.87
N LEU A 264 2.50 18.19 2.59
CA LEU A 264 3.28 19.35 2.13
C LEU A 264 2.69 19.95 0.85
N LEU A 265 2.39 19.09 -0.14
CA LEU A 265 1.79 19.53 -1.41
C LEU A 265 0.50 20.29 -1.16
N LEU A 266 -0.42 19.75 -0.36
CA LEU A 266 -1.70 20.40 -0.05
C LEU A 266 -1.50 21.71 0.71
N GLY A 267 -0.62 21.72 1.72
CA GLY A 267 -0.35 22.92 2.52
C GLY A 267 0.30 24.04 1.74
N VAL A 268 1.21 23.73 0.82
CA VAL A 268 1.83 24.71 -0.08
C VAL A 268 0.80 25.21 -1.11
N TYR A 269 0.02 24.27 -1.71
CA TYR A 269 -0.97 24.63 -2.72
C TYR A 269 -2.07 25.56 -2.18
N GLU A 270 -2.60 25.30 -0.96
CA GLU A 270 -3.58 26.17 -0.31
C GLU A 270 -3.12 27.64 -0.24
N ARG A 271 -1.83 27.85 0.06
CA ARG A 271 -1.21 29.18 0.19
C ARG A 271 -1.10 29.96 -1.12
N LEU A 272 -1.25 29.30 -2.25
CA LEU A 272 -1.27 29.97 -3.56
C LEU A 272 -2.58 30.69 -3.83
N GLY A 273 -3.63 30.42 -3.04
CA GLY A 273 -4.92 31.10 -3.14
C GLY A 273 -5.63 30.89 -4.47
N VAL A 274 -5.39 29.76 -5.14
CA VAL A 274 -6.05 29.46 -6.43
C VAL A 274 -7.52 29.15 -6.19
N THR A 275 -8.39 29.88 -6.92
CA THR A 275 -9.86 29.79 -6.75
C THR A 275 -10.58 29.22 -7.97
N GLU A 276 -9.88 29.03 -9.11
CA GLU A 276 -10.48 28.51 -10.34
C GLU A 276 -9.88 27.16 -10.70
N ALA A 277 -10.68 26.10 -10.59
CA ALA A 277 -10.28 24.76 -11.00
C ALA A 277 -10.05 24.69 -12.52
N GLU A 278 -9.15 23.78 -12.96
CA GLU A 278 -8.81 23.56 -14.37
C GLU A 278 -8.14 24.76 -15.06
N SER A 279 -7.81 25.84 -14.33
CA SER A 279 -7.05 26.98 -14.86
C SER A 279 -5.57 26.63 -14.99
N PHE A 280 -4.80 27.52 -15.65
CA PHE A 280 -3.34 27.43 -15.68
C PHE A 280 -2.76 27.47 -14.26
N GLU A 281 -3.24 28.39 -13.45
CA GLU A 281 -2.81 28.60 -12.06
C GLU A 281 -3.09 27.34 -11.21
N TYR A 282 -4.20 26.67 -11.44
CA TYR A 282 -4.54 25.40 -10.78
C TYR A 282 -3.52 24.31 -11.09
N VAL A 283 -3.27 24.06 -12.38
CA VAL A 283 -2.35 23.00 -12.82
C VAL A 283 -0.91 23.36 -12.45
N HIS A 284 -0.48 24.60 -12.73
CA HIS A 284 0.85 25.10 -12.41
C HIS A 284 1.13 25.03 -10.91
N GLY A 285 0.19 25.49 -10.09
CA GLY A 285 0.31 25.48 -8.63
C GLY A 285 0.45 24.06 -8.07
N LEU A 286 -0.35 23.09 -8.52
CA LEU A 286 -0.23 21.69 -8.11
C LEU A 286 1.12 21.09 -8.51
N VAL A 287 1.60 21.36 -9.74
CA VAL A 287 2.89 20.85 -10.23
C VAL A 287 4.05 21.45 -9.43
N GLU A 288 4.02 22.76 -9.21
CA GLU A 288 5.10 23.46 -8.49
C GLU A 288 5.12 23.09 -6.99
N ALA A 289 3.96 22.97 -6.35
CA ALA A 289 3.86 22.46 -4.98
C ALA A 289 4.39 21.01 -4.86
N THR A 290 4.09 20.17 -5.87
CA THR A 290 4.63 18.80 -5.95
C THR A 290 6.14 18.78 -5.96
N LYS A 291 6.77 19.57 -6.84
CA LYS A 291 8.23 19.61 -6.96
C LYS A 291 8.91 19.98 -5.62
N ARG A 292 8.34 20.94 -4.90
CA ARG A 292 8.86 21.34 -3.59
C ARG A 292 8.68 20.26 -2.53
N ALA A 293 7.49 19.67 -2.47
CA ALA A 293 7.21 18.58 -1.56
C ALA A 293 8.12 17.36 -1.81
N PHE A 294 8.40 17.04 -3.08
CA PHE A 294 9.26 15.94 -3.46
C PHE A 294 10.73 16.18 -3.13
N ARG A 295 11.22 17.43 -3.24
CA ARG A 295 12.58 17.75 -2.78
C ARG A 295 12.77 17.45 -1.29
N VAL A 296 11.78 17.77 -0.45
CA VAL A 296 11.79 17.41 0.97
C VAL A 296 11.72 15.89 1.12
N ARG A 297 10.76 15.24 0.45
CA ARG A 297 10.61 13.78 0.49
C ARG A 297 11.92 13.06 0.20
N ASP A 298 12.55 13.40 -0.92
CA ASP A 298 13.73 12.71 -1.46
C ASP A 298 15.00 13.00 -0.65
N SER A 299 14.97 14.01 0.22
CA SER A 299 16.10 14.33 1.09
C SER A 299 15.99 13.76 2.51
N VAL A 300 14.75 13.51 3.01
CA VAL A 300 14.57 13.17 4.43
C VAL A 300 13.75 11.92 4.70
N VAL A 301 12.84 11.51 3.78
CA VAL A 301 11.92 10.41 4.09
C VAL A 301 12.62 9.05 3.99
N THR A 302 12.71 8.38 5.12
CA THR A 302 13.28 7.04 5.27
C THR A 302 12.66 6.36 6.51
N ASP A 303 13.20 5.24 6.97
CA ASP A 303 12.80 4.64 8.24
C ASP A 303 12.94 5.67 9.38
N PRO A 304 11.89 5.95 10.17
CA PRO A 304 11.94 6.90 11.28
C PRO A 304 13.07 6.65 12.29
N ALA A 305 13.52 5.40 12.45
CA ALA A 305 14.67 5.08 13.32
C ALA A 305 16.01 5.68 12.83
N TYR A 306 16.05 6.14 11.58
CA TYR A 306 17.23 6.72 10.92
C TYR A 306 16.98 8.18 10.49
N MET A 307 15.93 8.82 10.99
CA MET A 307 15.63 10.22 10.72
C MET A 307 16.08 11.09 11.89
N ASP A 308 16.87 12.12 11.58
CA ASP A 308 17.35 13.09 12.59
C ASP A 308 16.31 14.19 12.87
N VAL A 309 15.26 14.29 12.04
CA VAL A 309 14.27 15.37 12.07
C VAL A 309 12.87 14.80 12.23
N ASN A 310 12.07 15.41 13.11
CA ASN A 310 10.64 15.08 13.21
C ASN A 310 9.90 15.53 11.93
N PRO A 311 9.25 14.62 11.18
CA PRO A 311 8.56 14.97 9.95
C PRO A 311 7.46 16.02 10.13
N ALA A 312 6.83 16.12 11.29
CA ALA A 312 5.82 17.15 11.58
C ALA A 312 6.38 18.58 11.57
N SER A 313 7.72 18.76 11.77
CA SER A 313 8.32 20.09 11.73
C SER A 313 8.30 20.72 10.33
N TYR A 314 8.12 19.94 9.29
CA TYR A 314 7.93 20.44 7.91
C TYR A 314 6.51 20.94 7.64
N LEU A 315 5.52 20.59 8.47
CA LEU A 315 4.11 20.95 8.31
C LEU A 315 3.71 22.21 9.08
N VAL A 316 4.68 22.94 9.66
CA VAL A 316 4.39 24.20 10.36
C VAL A 316 4.19 25.34 9.37
N ALA A 317 3.36 26.33 9.75
CA ALA A 317 2.96 27.41 8.87
C ALA A 317 4.15 28.15 8.22
N SER A 318 5.20 28.48 8.99
CA SER A 318 6.36 29.21 8.48
C SER A 318 7.12 28.47 7.37
N VAL A 319 7.23 27.14 7.45
CA VAL A 319 7.86 26.31 6.41
C VAL A 319 7.00 26.27 5.15
N LEU A 320 5.69 26.07 5.32
CA LEU A 320 4.74 26.04 4.20
C LEU A 320 4.64 27.40 3.48
N ASP A 321 4.68 28.50 4.25
CA ASP A 321 4.69 29.87 3.72
C ASP A 321 5.96 30.15 2.90
N GLU A 322 7.13 29.75 3.41
CA GLU A 322 8.41 29.84 2.70
C GLU A 322 8.36 29.05 1.38
N MET A 323 7.95 27.76 1.44
CA MET A 323 7.85 26.91 0.26
C MET A 323 6.89 27.48 -0.80
N ALA A 324 5.78 28.07 -0.38
CA ALA A 324 4.81 28.68 -1.28
C ALA A 324 5.35 29.98 -1.91
N SER A 325 6.07 30.80 -1.15
CA SER A 325 6.67 32.05 -1.64
C SER A 325 7.76 31.83 -2.70
N ASP A 326 8.39 30.66 -2.72
CA ASP A 326 9.36 30.25 -3.73
C ASP A 326 8.73 29.88 -5.09
N ILE A 327 7.41 29.78 -5.17
CA ILE A 327 6.72 29.44 -6.42
C ILE A 327 6.58 30.69 -7.30
N ASN A 328 7.24 30.66 -8.47
CA ASN A 328 7.04 31.68 -9.48
C ASN A 328 5.75 31.37 -10.26
N PRO A 329 4.73 32.27 -10.26
CA PRO A 329 3.45 32.01 -10.89
C PRO A 329 3.48 31.92 -12.41
N SER A 330 4.56 32.35 -13.03
CA SER A 330 4.71 32.39 -14.51
C SER A 330 5.87 31.57 -15.06
N GLN A 331 6.65 30.90 -14.19
CA GLN A 331 7.80 30.12 -14.61
C GLN A 331 7.87 28.80 -13.83
N ALA A 332 7.92 27.68 -14.56
CA ALA A 332 8.10 26.37 -13.97
C ALA A 332 9.55 26.17 -13.49
N LEU A 333 9.70 25.54 -12.33
CA LEU A 333 10.97 25.04 -11.87
C LEU A 333 11.43 23.88 -12.77
N ASP A 334 12.70 23.83 -13.13
CA ASP A 334 13.26 22.69 -13.85
C ASP A 334 13.16 21.41 -13.01
N TRP A 335 12.72 20.34 -13.65
CA TRP A 335 12.58 19.03 -13.03
C TRP A 335 13.25 17.96 -13.90
N PRO A 336 14.49 17.58 -13.57
CA PRO A 336 15.31 16.72 -14.42
C PRO A 336 14.96 15.22 -14.34
N GLU A 337 14.15 14.80 -13.36
CA GLU A 337 13.96 13.39 -13.06
C GLU A 337 12.64 12.83 -13.63
N ALA A 338 12.74 11.65 -14.24
CA ALA A 338 11.57 10.87 -14.63
C ALA A 338 11.04 10.10 -13.40
N SER A 339 9.72 10.16 -13.18
CA SER A 339 9.07 9.39 -12.11
C SER A 339 9.13 7.89 -12.39
N ALA A 340 9.45 7.08 -11.38
CA ALA A 340 9.35 5.64 -11.45
C ALA A 340 7.89 5.19 -11.48
N LYS A 341 7.57 4.19 -12.32
CA LYS A 341 6.25 3.57 -12.35
C LYS A 341 6.11 2.61 -11.17
N GLY A 342 4.96 2.63 -10.50
CA GLY A 342 4.62 1.68 -9.45
C GLY A 342 3.13 1.40 -9.47
N ASP A 343 2.74 0.19 -9.09
CA ASP A 343 1.37 -0.27 -9.03
C ASP A 343 0.95 -0.66 -7.61
N THR A 344 -0.36 -0.54 -7.33
CA THR A 344 -0.87 -0.59 -5.98
C THR A 344 -2.39 -0.78 -6.02
N VAL A 345 -3.01 -1.13 -4.89
CA VAL A 345 -4.46 -1.05 -4.71
C VAL A 345 -4.79 -0.16 -3.51
N TRP A 346 -5.67 0.82 -3.72
CA TRP A 346 -6.28 1.60 -2.67
C TRP A 346 -7.76 1.18 -2.53
N LEU A 347 -8.22 1.06 -1.28
CA LEU A 347 -9.59 0.73 -0.93
C LEU A 347 -10.09 1.67 0.16
N GLY A 348 -11.42 1.90 0.18
CA GLY A 348 -12.10 2.68 1.21
C GLY A 348 -13.35 1.96 1.71
N ALA A 349 -13.61 2.06 3.02
CA ALA A 349 -14.84 1.56 3.63
C ALA A 349 -15.41 2.58 4.63
N VAL A 350 -16.72 2.68 4.67
CA VAL A 350 -17.47 3.44 5.68
C VAL A 350 -18.66 2.59 6.11
N ASP A 351 -18.90 2.45 7.42
CA ASP A 351 -20.05 1.72 7.93
C ASP A 351 -21.19 2.67 8.34
N LYS A 352 -22.31 2.08 8.77
CA LYS A 352 -23.52 2.83 9.16
C LYS A 352 -23.36 3.69 10.41
N GLU A 353 -22.36 3.41 11.24
CA GLU A 353 -21.97 4.20 12.41
C GLU A 353 -21.04 5.38 12.05
N GLY A 354 -20.67 5.55 10.78
CA GLY A 354 -19.79 6.60 10.32
C GLY A 354 -18.31 6.34 10.59
N ARG A 355 -17.95 5.11 11.02
CA ARG A 355 -16.54 4.69 11.10
C ARG A 355 -16.00 4.49 9.70
N ALA A 356 -14.76 4.94 9.46
CA ALA A 356 -14.19 4.94 8.13
C ALA A 356 -12.77 4.37 8.12
N VAL A 357 -12.44 3.67 7.04
CA VAL A 357 -11.12 3.10 6.78
C VAL A 357 -10.64 3.57 5.41
N SER A 358 -9.44 4.14 5.37
CA SER A 358 -8.65 4.34 4.15
C SER A 358 -7.49 3.36 4.18
N PHE A 359 -7.38 2.51 3.17
CA PHE A 359 -6.46 1.38 3.13
C PHE A 359 -5.71 1.33 1.81
N ILE A 360 -4.43 0.97 1.88
CA ILE A 360 -3.59 0.76 0.71
C ILE A 360 -2.74 -0.50 0.87
N GLN A 361 -2.63 -1.31 -0.18
CA GLN A 361 -1.84 -2.55 -0.19
C GLN A 361 -1.09 -2.70 -1.50
N SER A 362 0.14 -3.23 -1.45
CA SER A 362 0.99 -3.32 -2.62
C SER A 362 2.08 -4.37 -2.46
N ILE A 363 2.53 -4.91 -3.59
CA ILE A 363 3.80 -5.63 -3.75
C ILE A 363 4.86 -4.78 -4.45
N TYR A 364 4.62 -3.49 -4.60
CA TYR A 364 5.39 -2.41 -5.23
C TYR A 364 5.23 -2.36 -6.74
N TRP A 365 5.93 -3.17 -7.53
CA TRP A 365 5.74 -3.24 -8.98
C TRP A 365 4.80 -4.40 -9.33
N GLU A 366 4.27 -4.40 -10.57
CA GLU A 366 3.43 -5.49 -11.05
C GLU A 366 4.15 -6.84 -10.82
N PHE A 367 3.44 -7.79 -10.22
CA PHE A 367 3.98 -9.10 -9.81
C PHE A 367 5.12 -9.06 -8.78
N GLY A 368 5.42 -7.90 -8.17
CA GLY A 368 6.46 -7.74 -7.14
C GLY A 368 7.83 -8.18 -7.62
N SER A 369 8.47 -9.07 -6.86
CA SER A 369 9.75 -9.67 -7.25
C SER A 369 9.61 -10.69 -8.41
N GLY A 370 8.41 -11.08 -8.77
CA GLY A 370 8.13 -12.22 -9.65
C GLY A 370 8.27 -13.58 -8.96
N THR A 371 8.83 -13.61 -7.74
CA THR A 371 8.96 -14.85 -6.96
C THR A 371 7.62 -15.22 -6.34
N VAL A 372 7.13 -16.41 -6.65
CA VAL A 372 5.95 -17.00 -6.05
C VAL A 372 6.36 -18.23 -5.26
N LEU A 373 5.96 -18.29 -4.00
CA LEU A 373 6.34 -19.35 -3.09
C LEU A 373 5.61 -20.65 -3.43
N ASP A 374 6.35 -21.75 -3.44
CA ASP A 374 5.92 -23.01 -4.03
C ASP A 374 4.78 -23.67 -3.26
N GLU A 375 4.89 -23.74 -1.93
CA GLU A 375 3.88 -24.36 -1.10
C GLU A 375 2.65 -23.49 -0.88
N THR A 376 2.85 -22.17 -0.79
CA THR A 376 1.79 -21.25 -0.37
C THR A 376 1.11 -20.51 -1.52
N GLY A 377 1.77 -20.42 -2.69
CA GLY A 377 1.31 -19.62 -3.82
C GLY A 377 1.45 -18.11 -3.61
N ILE A 378 2.11 -17.67 -2.56
CA ILE A 378 2.24 -16.25 -2.21
C ILE A 378 3.26 -15.58 -3.12
N THR A 379 2.84 -14.54 -3.85
CA THR A 379 3.75 -13.66 -4.58
C THR A 379 4.44 -12.72 -3.61
N TRP A 380 5.78 -12.63 -3.69
CA TRP A 380 6.57 -11.80 -2.79
C TRP A 380 6.92 -10.45 -3.41
N GLN A 381 6.84 -9.40 -2.60
CA GLN A 381 7.12 -8.02 -3.00
C GLN A 381 8.58 -7.78 -3.40
N ASN A 382 8.82 -6.70 -4.15
CA ASN A 382 10.15 -6.17 -4.45
C ASN A 382 10.42 -4.80 -3.81
N ARG A 383 9.75 -4.48 -2.69
CA ARG A 383 9.85 -3.18 -2.02
C ARG A 383 11.29 -2.81 -1.65
N GLY A 384 12.14 -3.79 -1.37
CA GLY A 384 13.54 -3.58 -1.05
C GLY A 384 14.35 -2.87 -2.15
N THR A 385 13.87 -2.83 -3.40
CA THR A 385 14.53 -2.10 -4.48
C THR A 385 14.55 -0.57 -4.28
N SER A 386 13.77 -0.05 -3.32
CA SER A 386 13.82 1.36 -2.93
C SER A 386 15.04 1.72 -2.08
N PHE A 387 15.78 0.74 -1.54
CA PHE A 387 17.04 1.01 -0.86
C PHE A 387 18.18 1.33 -1.83
N SER A 388 19.08 2.20 -1.41
CA SER A 388 20.35 2.46 -2.08
C SER A 388 21.47 1.54 -1.57
N LEU A 389 22.37 1.11 -2.46
CA LEU A 389 23.63 0.47 -2.08
C LEU A 389 24.78 1.49 -1.87
N ASP A 390 24.52 2.79 -1.98
CA ASP A 390 25.44 3.84 -1.57
C ASP A 390 25.32 4.06 -0.06
N PRO A 391 26.38 3.84 0.74
CA PRO A 391 26.34 4.00 2.19
C PRO A 391 26.11 5.46 2.63
N ALA A 392 26.35 6.43 1.77
CA ALA A 392 26.10 7.86 2.05
C ALA A 392 24.65 8.27 1.80
N HIS A 393 23.86 7.43 1.14
CA HIS A 393 22.46 7.74 0.86
C HIS A 393 21.60 7.63 2.10
N HIS A 394 20.71 8.61 2.34
CA HIS A 394 19.83 8.61 3.51
C HIS A 394 18.93 7.35 3.63
N ASN A 395 18.63 6.68 2.52
CA ASN A 395 17.87 5.42 2.46
C ASN A 395 18.79 4.24 2.08
N CYS A 396 20.05 4.18 2.58
CA CYS A 396 20.96 3.07 2.30
C CYS A 396 20.46 1.78 2.95
N LEU A 397 20.72 0.65 2.29
CA LEU A 397 20.37 -0.68 2.80
C LEU A 397 21.13 -0.99 4.10
N GLN A 398 20.35 -1.38 5.13
CA GLN A 398 20.88 -1.94 6.37
C GLN A 398 19.98 -3.09 6.85
N PRO A 399 20.50 -4.09 7.57
CA PRO A 399 19.71 -5.13 8.19
C PRO A 399 18.57 -4.59 9.03
N HIS A 400 17.38 -5.16 8.86
CA HIS A 400 16.14 -4.82 9.56
C HIS A 400 15.59 -3.41 9.33
N ARG A 401 16.25 -2.58 8.53
CA ARG A 401 15.77 -1.25 8.16
C ARG A 401 14.51 -1.34 7.32
N ARG A 402 13.52 -0.47 7.57
CA ARG A 402 12.33 -0.36 6.74
C ARG A 402 12.62 0.48 5.50
N PRO A 403 12.16 0.03 4.31
CA PRO A 403 12.39 0.77 3.07
C PRO A 403 11.49 2.01 2.97
N PHE A 404 11.89 2.98 2.15
CA PHE A 404 10.99 4.04 1.70
C PHE A 404 9.78 3.46 0.98
N HIS A 405 8.58 3.98 1.28
CA HIS A 405 7.32 3.55 0.70
C HIS A 405 6.64 4.65 -0.10
N THR A 406 6.30 4.36 -1.35
CA THR A 406 5.47 5.22 -2.19
C THR A 406 3.98 5.11 -1.86
N ILE A 407 3.55 4.01 -1.24
CA ILE A 407 2.13 3.79 -0.91
C ILE A 407 1.75 4.51 0.38
N GLN A 408 0.58 5.17 0.38
CA GLN A 408 0.05 5.87 1.54
C GLN A 408 -1.46 6.11 1.38
N PRO A 409 -2.29 5.74 2.38
CA PRO A 409 -3.70 6.09 2.39
C PRO A 409 -3.85 7.54 2.83
N ALA A 410 -4.94 8.20 2.41
CA ALA A 410 -5.30 9.52 2.87
C ALA A 410 -6.72 9.54 3.44
N LEU A 411 -6.97 10.42 4.41
CA LEU A 411 -8.26 10.61 5.04
C LEU A 411 -8.45 12.09 5.38
N ALA A 412 -9.66 12.61 5.20
CA ALA A 412 -10.02 13.97 5.61
C ALA A 412 -11.24 13.96 6.52
N GLN A 413 -11.18 14.76 7.57
CA GLN A 413 -12.35 15.21 8.35
C GLN A 413 -12.75 16.59 7.82
N LEU A 414 -13.91 16.67 7.19
CA LEU A 414 -14.38 17.89 6.56
C LEU A 414 -15.02 18.83 7.60
N ALA A 415 -14.97 20.13 7.33
CA ALA A 415 -15.50 21.17 8.24
C ALA A 415 -16.99 21.00 8.56
N ASP A 416 -17.74 20.31 7.70
CA ASP A 416 -19.17 20.01 7.90
C ASP A 416 -19.42 18.70 8.69
N GLY A 417 -18.37 18.07 9.20
CA GLY A 417 -18.43 16.84 10.00
C GLY A 417 -18.41 15.53 9.20
N ARG A 418 -18.40 15.60 7.85
CA ARG A 418 -18.22 14.39 7.03
C ARG A 418 -16.79 13.89 7.11
N VAL A 419 -16.62 12.58 6.89
CA VAL A 419 -15.31 11.95 6.74
C VAL A 419 -15.14 11.47 5.30
N MET A 420 -13.97 11.67 4.74
CA MET A 420 -13.62 11.29 3.38
C MET A 420 -12.35 10.44 3.35
N PRO A 421 -12.45 9.09 3.32
CA PRO A 421 -11.32 8.27 2.92
C PRO A 421 -11.10 8.45 1.43
N TYR A 422 -9.85 8.72 1.01
CA TYR A 422 -9.49 8.90 -0.39
C TYR A 422 -8.08 8.40 -0.66
N GLY A 423 -7.79 8.12 -1.92
CA GLY A 423 -6.50 7.58 -2.32
C GLY A 423 -6.49 7.10 -3.77
N THR A 424 -5.36 6.57 -4.18
CA THR A 424 -5.14 6.09 -5.54
C THR A 424 -4.02 5.04 -5.58
N MET A 425 -3.93 4.33 -6.68
CA MET A 425 -2.73 3.60 -7.09
C MET A 425 -1.73 4.54 -7.78
N GLY A 426 -0.58 4.04 -8.28
CA GLY A 426 0.32 4.78 -9.16
C GLY A 426 1.63 5.23 -8.50
N GLY A 427 2.10 4.52 -7.50
CA GLY A 427 3.44 4.70 -6.93
C GLY A 427 3.74 6.16 -6.53
N GLU A 428 4.72 6.77 -7.18
CA GLU A 428 5.13 8.16 -6.90
C GLU A 428 4.08 9.21 -7.28
N GLY A 429 3.13 8.88 -8.16
CA GLY A 429 2.04 9.76 -8.56
C GLY A 429 0.91 9.90 -7.54
N GLN A 430 0.94 9.17 -6.43
CA GLN A 430 -0.14 9.19 -5.44
C GLN A 430 -0.37 10.57 -4.80
N PRO A 431 0.67 11.32 -4.35
CA PRO A 431 0.47 12.65 -3.78
C PRO A 431 -0.24 13.62 -4.72
N GLN A 432 0.15 13.66 -6.00
CA GLN A 432 -0.46 14.53 -7.00
C GLN A 432 -1.93 14.18 -7.25
N THR A 433 -2.24 12.88 -7.41
CA THR A 433 -3.62 12.43 -7.64
C THR A 433 -4.49 12.69 -6.41
N GLN A 434 -3.98 12.46 -5.20
CA GLN A 434 -4.69 12.78 -3.96
C GLN A 434 -4.97 14.27 -3.84
N ALA A 435 -3.99 15.13 -4.15
CA ALA A 435 -4.17 16.56 -4.13
C ALA A 435 -5.18 17.05 -5.17
N MET A 436 -5.16 16.49 -6.39
CA MET A 436 -6.18 16.79 -7.41
C MET A 436 -7.58 16.39 -6.98
N VAL A 437 -7.73 15.21 -6.37
CA VAL A 437 -9.05 14.74 -5.87
C VAL A 437 -9.53 15.65 -4.74
N PHE A 438 -8.66 15.93 -3.76
CA PHE A 438 -9.02 16.74 -2.61
C PHE A 438 -9.34 18.18 -3.02
N SER A 439 -8.49 18.85 -3.80
CA SER A 439 -8.70 20.23 -4.21
C SER A 439 -9.97 20.42 -5.04
N ARG A 440 -10.27 19.52 -5.97
CA ARG A 440 -11.51 19.58 -6.78
C ARG A 440 -12.77 19.31 -5.97
N HIS A 441 -12.66 18.63 -4.84
CA HIS A 441 -13.82 18.29 -4.03
C HIS A 441 -14.09 19.29 -2.90
N VAL A 442 -13.03 19.95 -2.42
CA VAL A 442 -13.04 20.68 -1.16
C VAL A 442 -12.59 22.14 -1.31
N LEU A 443 -11.62 22.45 -2.20
CA LEU A 443 -11.11 23.79 -2.46
C LEU A 443 -11.75 24.39 -3.71
#